data_9f4bcb9f4de98fcd79450b76483f7b5f
#
_entry.id   9f4bcb9f4de98fcd79450b76483f7b5f
#
_cell.length_a   1.000
_cell.length_b   1.000
_cell.length_c   1.000
_cell.angle_alpha   90.00
_cell.angle_beta   90.00
_cell.angle_gamma   90.00
#
_symmetry.space_group_name_H-M   'P 1'
#
loop_
_entity.id
_entity.type
_entity.pdbx_description
1 polymer ?
#
loop_
_entity_poly.entity_id
_entity_poly.type
_entity_poly.pdbx_seq_one_letter_code
_entity_poly.pdbx_strand_id
1 'polypeptide(L)'
;MYAKLFLDQVLRSINTSAEPDPNAARHTGGVDPSRKRRIRFVVALSAAILLAGALAYTSFSASSEARTPSELRSVATPGKTYQLTGKVVAGYRQDGGTTFFKVRDRNGHVSVPVRYTGPLPDPFRADREVVVDVRKEGETFVGQKDSLVTKCPSKFTAAKSQS
;
A
#
# COMPACT_ATOMS: atom_id res chain seq x y z
N MET A 1 7.85 14.18 -13.65
CA MET A 1 8.44 15.27 -14.43
C MET A 1 8.65 16.54 -13.61
N TYR A 2 7.89 16.76 -12.54
CA TYR A 2 7.94 17.97 -11.67
C TYR A 2 9.08 17.97 -10.62
N ALA A 3 9.58 16.81 -10.21
CA ALA A 3 10.64 16.70 -9.19
C ALA A 3 12.01 17.26 -9.66
N LYS A 4 12.33 17.16 -10.94
CA LYS A 4 13.58 17.69 -11.52
C LYS A 4 13.61 19.23 -11.57
N LEU A 5 12.48 19.85 -11.87
CA LEU A 5 12.37 21.32 -11.93
C LEU A 5 12.50 21.96 -10.54
N PHE A 6 12.00 21.30 -9.51
CA PHE A 6 12.10 21.79 -8.13
C PHE A 6 13.53 21.70 -7.58
N LEU A 7 14.25 20.63 -7.92
CA LEU A 7 15.66 20.47 -7.50
C LEU A 7 16.58 21.49 -8.17
N ASP A 8 16.36 21.79 -9.44
CA ASP A 8 17.16 22.78 -10.20
C ASP A 8 16.94 24.20 -9.67
N GLN A 9 15.72 24.53 -9.26
CA GLN A 9 15.41 25.83 -8.70
C GLN A 9 16.02 26.04 -7.30
N VAL A 10 16.05 24.98 -6.49
CA VAL A 10 16.70 25.00 -5.17
C VAL A 10 18.21 25.10 -5.30
N LEU A 11 18.82 24.39 -6.25
CA LEU A 11 20.27 24.44 -6.51
C LEU A 11 20.72 25.78 -7.07
N ARG A 12 19.93 26.47 -7.90
CA ARG A 12 20.22 27.82 -8.37
C ARG A 12 20.18 28.85 -7.25
N SER A 13 19.32 28.70 -6.27
CA SER A 13 19.19 29.61 -5.13
C SER A 13 20.39 29.57 -4.18
N ILE A 14 21.16 28.49 -4.17
CA ILE A 14 22.34 28.36 -3.31
C ILE A 14 23.66 28.74 -3.97
N ASN A 15 23.68 28.93 -5.29
CA ASN A 15 24.91 29.18 -6.04
C ASN A 15 25.05 30.64 -6.58
N THR A 16 24.27 31.57 -6.02
CA THR A 16 24.56 33.00 -6.25
C THR A 16 25.66 33.44 -5.29
N SER A 17 26.86 33.01 -5.57
CA SER A 17 28.08 33.53 -4.94
C SER A 17 28.24 34.97 -5.34
N ALA A 18 27.98 35.85 -4.41
CA ALA A 18 28.25 37.28 -4.55
C ALA A 18 29.73 37.49 -4.83
N GLU A 19 30.03 38.17 -5.91
CA GLU A 19 31.31 38.75 -6.26
C GLU A 19 31.77 39.64 -5.11
N PRO A 20 33.00 39.54 -4.62
CA PRO A 20 33.48 40.35 -3.49
C PRO A 20 33.72 41.79 -3.95
N ASP A 21 32.87 42.70 -3.53
CA ASP A 21 33.04 44.14 -3.67
C ASP A 21 34.19 44.60 -2.78
N PRO A 22 35.30 45.19 -3.31
CA PRO A 22 36.49 45.54 -2.55
C PRO A 22 36.30 46.72 -1.59
N ASN A 23 35.12 47.35 -1.51
CA ASN A 23 34.87 48.51 -0.68
C ASN A 23 33.93 48.30 0.53
N ALA A 24 33.53 47.06 0.81
CA ALA A 24 32.69 46.75 1.96
C ALA A 24 33.49 46.39 3.23
N ALA A 25 34.56 47.12 3.49
CA ALA A 25 35.19 47.11 4.79
C ALA A 25 34.39 48.00 5.76
N ARG A 26 33.74 47.35 6.77
CA ARG A 26 33.12 47.91 7.98
C ARG A 26 31.60 47.90 8.05
N HIS A 27 31.01 46.76 7.90
CA HIS A 27 29.85 46.39 8.73
C HIS A 27 29.92 44.87 8.99
N THR A 28 30.72 44.51 9.96
CA THR A 28 30.66 43.18 10.60
C THR A 28 29.36 43.08 11.39
N GLY A 29 28.26 42.99 10.66
CA GLY A 29 27.00 42.49 11.19
C GLY A 29 27.18 41.01 11.51
N GLY A 30 27.72 40.74 12.67
CA GLY A 30 27.86 39.38 13.21
C GLY A 30 26.46 38.75 13.19
N VAL A 31 26.22 37.85 12.24
CA VAL A 31 25.00 37.07 12.23
C VAL A 31 25.06 36.23 13.50
N ASP A 32 24.27 36.64 14.50
CA ASP A 32 24.16 36.00 15.81
C ASP A 32 24.22 34.50 15.70
N PRO A 33 25.16 33.82 16.36
CA PRO A 33 25.31 32.38 16.32
C PRO A 33 24.01 31.66 16.81
N SER A 34 23.22 32.34 17.62
CA SER A 34 21.91 31.91 18.07
C SER A 34 20.87 31.85 16.92
N ARG A 35 20.92 32.80 15.99
CA ARG A 35 20.02 32.86 14.83
C ARG A 35 20.31 31.72 13.84
N LYS A 36 21.60 31.45 13.56
CA LYS A 36 22.02 30.33 12.70
C LYS A 36 21.63 28.99 13.31
N ARG A 37 21.73 28.84 14.62
CA ARG A 37 21.32 27.65 15.32
C ARG A 37 19.80 27.44 15.25
N ARG A 38 18.98 28.47 15.45
CA ARG A 38 17.52 28.40 15.32
C ARG A 38 17.09 28.03 13.91
N ILE A 39 17.69 28.61 12.87
CA ILE A 39 17.37 28.30 11.47
C ILE A 39 17.68 26.82 11.18
N ARG A 40 18.83 26.31 11.61
CA ARG A 40 19.19 24.90 11.46
C ARG A 40 18.20 23.96 12.16
N PHE A 41 17.76 24.32 13.36
CA PHE A 41 16.76 23.55 14.10
C PHE A 41 15.39 23.55 13.40
N VAL A 42 14.95 24.70 12.87
CA VAL A 42 13.68 24.80 12.15
C VAL A 42 13.73 23.98 10.86
N VAL A 43 14.82 24.07 10.09
CA VAL A 43 15.00 23.28 8.88
C VAL A 43 15.05 21.77 9.18
N ALA A 44 15.79 21.36 10.20
CA ALA A 44 15.87 19.96 10.59
C ALA A 44 14.52 19.44 11.08
N LEU A 45 13.78 20.23 11.85
CA LEU A 45 12.45 19.85 12.35
C LEU A 45 11.44 19.73 11.23
N SER A 46 11.42 20.68 10.28
CA SER A 46 10.52 20.61 9.12
C SER A 46 10.82 19.42 8.22
N ALA A 47 12.09 19.13 7.98
CA ALA A 47 12.49 17.93 7.23
C ALA A 47 12.06 16.64 7.94
N ALA A 48 12.21 16.56 9.26
CA ALA A 48 11.78 15.41 10.05
C ALA A 48 10.25 15.21 9.99
N ILE A 49 9.48 16.30 10.09
CA ILE A 49 8.00 16.25 9.98
C ILE A 49 7.58 15.79 8.59
N LEU A 50 8.19 16.29 7.52
CA LEU A 50 7.91 15.87 6.15
C LEU A 50 8.23 14.39 5.93
N LEU A 51 9.36 13.92 6.46
CA LEU A 51 9.75 12.51 6.37
C LEU A 51 8.80 11.60 7.14
N ALA A 52 8.42 12.00 8.36
CA ALA A 52 7.45 11.27 9.17
C ALA A 52 6.07 11.21 8.49
N GLY A 53 5.63 12.32 7.89
CA GLY A 53 4.39 12.40 7.12
C GLY A 53 4.40 11.48 5.89
N ALA A 54 5.52 11.44 5.16
CA ALA A 54 5.69 10.56 4.01
C ALA A 54 5.68 9.08 4.42
N LEU A 55 6.35 8.73 5.51
CA LEU A 55 6.34 7.37 6.05
C LEU A 55 4.96 6.95 6.54
N ALA A 56 4.24 7.83 7.25
CA ALA A 56 2.87 7.58 7.66
C ALA A 56 1.95 7.36 6.46
N TYR A 57 2.06 8.20 5.43
CA TYR A 57 1.26 8.07 4.20
C TYR A 57 1.50 6.73 3.49
N THR A 58 2.76 6.29 3.36
CA THR A 58 3.07 5.00 2.74
C THR A 58 2.58 3.81 3.57
N SER A 59 2.66 3.89 4.90
CA SER A 59 2.17 2.85 5.81
C SER A 59 0.65 2.69 5.75
N PHE A 60 -0.10 3.79 5.68
CA PHE A 60 -1.56 3.73 5.52
C PHE A 60 -1.99 3.22 4.14
N SER A 61 -1.21 3.50 3.10
CA SER A 61 -1.52 3.01 1.75
C SER A 61 -1.24 1.52 1.55
N ALA A 62 -0.43 0.90 2.41
CA ALA A 62 -0.04 -0.50 2.33
C ALA A 62 -1.00 -1.46 3.03
N SER A 63 -1.90 -0.99 3.89
CA SER A 63 -2.89 -1.84 4.54
C SER A 63 -4.07 -2.11 3.59
N SER A 64 -3.99 -3.20 2.85
CA SER A 64 -5.13 -3.72 2.10
C SER A 64 -6.19 -4.20 3.09
N GLU A 65 -7.26 -3.45 3.24
CA GLU A 65 -8.37 -3.79 4.12
C GLU A 65 -9.03 -5.09 3.63
N ALA A 66 -9.13 -6.08 4.52
CA ALA A 66 -9.75 -7.37 4.21
C ALA A 66 -11.25 -7.17 3.97
N ARG A 67 -11.72 -7.54 2.77
CA ARG A 67 -13.10 -7.40 2.32
C ARG A 67 -13.69 -8.72 1.90
N THR A 68 -14.99 -8.87 2.15
CA THR A 68 -15.78 -9.99 1.67
C THR A 68 -16.22 -9.77 0.22
N PRO A 69 -16.58 -10.81 -0.54
CA PRO A 69 -17.18 -10.69 -1.87
C PRO A 69 -18.36 -9.73 -1.98
N SER A 70 -19.27 -9.75 -1.01
CA SER A 70 -20.41 -8.83 -0.98
C SER A 70 -20.00 -7.36 -0.85
N GLU A 71 -19.04 -7.07 0.02
CA GLU A 71 -18.50 -5.72 0.18
C GLU A 71 -17.76 -5.25 -1.07
N LEU A 72 -16.93 -6.11 -1.67
CA LEU A 72 -16.18 -5.75 -2.87
C LEU A 72 -17.08 -5.41 -4.06
N ARG A 73 -18.22 -6.10 -4.20
CA ARG A 73 -19.18 -5.75 -5.26
C ARG A 73 -19.71 -4.33 -5.16
N SER A 74 -19.87 -3.82 -3.94
CA SER A 74 -20.43 -2.48 -3.70
C SER A 74 -19.38 -1.37 -3.67
N VAL A 75 -18.17 -1.65 -3.16
CA VAL A 75 -17.17 -0.59 -2.90
C VAL A 75 -15.93 -0.63 -3.80
N ALA A 76 -15.75 -1.71 -4.60
CA ALA A 76 -14.52 -1.86 -5.35
C ALA A 76 -14.41 -0.84 -6.49
N THR A 77 -13.39 0.00 -6.38
CA THR A 77 -13.02 1.00 -7.38
C THR A 77 -11.91 0.45 -8.28
N PRO A 78 -11.98 0.64 -9.60
CA PRO A 78 -10.92 0.24 -10.52
C PRO A 78 -9.55 0.82 -10.10
N GLY A 79 -8.50 0.02 -10.24
CA GLY A 79 -7.14 0.44 -9.96
C GLY A 79 -6.70 0.36 -8.48
N LYS A 80 -7.63 0.24 -7.54
CA LYS A 80 -7.32 0.06 -6.12
C LYS A 80 -7.16 -1.43 -5.80
N THR A 81 -6.21 -1.75 -4.92
CA THR A 81 -5.98 -3.12 -4.42
C THR A 81 -6.78 -3.34 -3.15
N TYR A 82 -7.39 -4.51 -3.06
CA TYR A 82 -8.16 -4.96 -1.89
C TYR A 82 -7.72 -6.37 -1.51
N GLN A 83 -7.79 -6.70 -0.25
CA GLN A 83 -7.59 -8.07 0.22
C GLN A 83 -8.95 -8.79 0.25
N LEU A 84 -9.17 -9.67 -0.73
CA LEU A 84 -10.38 -10.50 -0.80
C LEU A 84 -10.25 -11.71 0.12
N THR A 85 -11.22 -11.90 1.01
CA THR A 85 -11.31 -13.08 1.85
C THR A 85 -12.65 -13.79 1.65
N GLY A 86 -12.62 -15.11 1.56
CA GLY A 86 -13.85 -15.92 1.37
C GLY A 86 -13.53 -17.37 1.08
N LYS A 87 -14.54 -18.13 0.65
CA LYS A 87 -14.43 -19.56 0.31
C LYS A 87 -14.40 -19.75 -1.20
N VAL A 88 -13.53 -20.63 -1.67
CA VAL A 88 -13.46 -21.02 -3.07
C VAL A 88 -14.73 -21.79 -3.48
N VAL A 89 -15.36 -21.39 -4.55
CA VAL A 89 -16.50 -22.12 -5.14
C VAL A 89 -15.98 -23.27 -5.98
N ALA A 90 -16.70 -24.40 -5.99
CA ALA A 90 -16.38 -25.54 -6.83
C ALA A 90 -16.40 -25.19 -8.34
N GLY A 91 -15.62 -25.92 -9.16
CA GLY A 91 -15.58 -25.70 -10.61
C GLY A 91 -14.54 -24.67 -11.07
N TYR A 92 -13.46 -24.47 -10.30
CA TYR A 92 -12.33 -23.68 -10.81
C TYR A 92 -11.61 -24.39 -11.96
N ARG A 93 -11.01 -23.64 -12.84
CA ARG A 93 -10.25 -24.15 -14.00
C ARG A 93 -8.88 -23.48 -14.09
N GLN A 94 -7.92 -24.22 -14.64
CA GLN A 94 -6.59 -23.71 -14.96
C GLN A 94 -6.40 -23.71 -16.46
N ASP A 95 -5.81 -22.65 -16.97
CA ASP A 95 -5.47 -22.48 -18.37
C ASP A 95 -4.20 -21.64 -18.48
N GLY A 96 -3.16 -22.20 -19.12
CA GLY A 96 -1.90 -21.49 -19.38
C GLY A 96 -1.23 -20.85 -18.16
N GLY A 97 -1.29 -21.49 -16.97
CA GLY A 97 -0.71 -20.94 -15.73
C GLY A 97 -1.59 -19.91 -15.03
N THR A 98 -2.78 -19.65 -15.57
CA THR A 98 -3.79 -18.79 -14.97
C THR A 98 -4.92 -19.65 -14.40
N THR A 99 -5.32 -19.36 -13.16
CA THR A 99 -6.43 -20.02 -12.49
C THR A 99 -7.64 -19.09 -12.45
N PHE A 100 -8.77 -19.59 -12.93
CA PHE A 100 -10.06 -18.92 -12.89
C PHE A 100 -10.94 -19.59 -11.84
N PHE A 101 -11.33 -18.85 -10.82
CA PHE A 101 -12.18 -19.36 -9.74
C PHE A 101 -13.13 -18.28 -9.24
N LYS A 102 -14.12 -18.69 -8.45
CA LYS A 102 -15.01 -17.75 -7.77
C LYS A 102 -14.77 -17.86 -6.26
N VAL A 103 -14.81 -16.70 -5.60
CA VAL A 103 -14.77 -16.63 -4.14
C VAL A 103 -16.13 -16.17 -3.65
N ARG A 104 -16.73 -16.92 -2.74
CA ARG A 104 -18.01 -16.60 -2.09
C ARG A 104 -17.81 -16.13 -0.66
N ASP A 105 -18.78 -15.42 -0.14
CA ASP A 105 -18.83 -15.09 1.28
C ASP A 105 -18.82 -16.35 2.16
N ARG A 106 -18.28 -16.26 3.36
CA ARG A 106 -18.26 -17.38 4.33
C ARG A 106 -19.64 -17.89 4.64
N ASN A 107 -20.58 -16.97 4.88
CA ASN A 107 -21.95 -17.25 5.32
C ASN A 107 -23.00 -16.76 4.31
N GLY A 108 -22.57 -16.36 3.11
CA GLY A 108 -23.44 -15.79 2.10
C GLY A 108 -23.35 -16.52 0.75
N HIS A 109 -24.22 -16.10 -0.18
CA HIS A 109 -24.31 -16.66 -1.53
C HIS A 109 -23.62 -15.76 -2.57
N VAL A 110 -23.24 -14.55 -2.20
CA VAL A 110 -22.56 -13.61 -3.11
C VAL A 110 -21.18 -14.13 -3.42
N SER A 111 -20.86 -14.19 -4.72
CA SER A 111 -19.53 -14.59 -5.18
C SER A 111 -19.01 -13.62 -6.22
N VAL A 112 -17.70 -13.51 -6.30
CA VAL A 112 -16.97 -12.70 -7.29
C VAL A 112 -16.02 -13.56 -8.10
N PRO A 113 -15.91 -13.34 -9.42
CA PRO A 113 -14.95 -14.05 -10.25
C PRO A 113 -13.54 -13.50 -10.00
N VAL A 114 -12.57 -14.40 -9.89
CA VAL A 114 -11.15 -14.08 -9.70
C VAL A 114 -10.33 -14.77 -10.78
N ARG A 115 -9.42 -14.01 -11.39
CA ARG A 115 -8.37 -14.50 -12.28
C ARG A 115 -7.02 -14.35 -11.56
N TYR A 116 -6.33 -15.44 -11.37
CA TYR A 116 -5.07 -15.46 -10.63
C TYR A 116 -3.97 -16.12 -11.48
N THR A 117 -2.86 -15.42 -11.62
CA THR A 117 -1.68 -15.95 -12.32
C THR A 117 -0.55 -16.10 -11.30
N GLY A 118 -0.24 -17.35 -10.96
CA GLY A 118 0.79 -17.66 -9.99
C GLY A 118 0.63 -19.09 -9.43
N PRO A 119 1.54 -19.50 -8.55
CA PRO A 119 1.48 -20.82 -7.93
C PRO A 119 0.26 -20.93 -7.04
N LEU A 120 -0.42 -22.08 -7.12
CA LEU A 120 -1.51 -22.41 -6.19
C LEU A 120 -0.92 -23.05 -4.93
N PRO A 121 -1.34 -22.62 -3.75
CA PRO A 121 -1.00 -23.32 -2.50
C PRO A 121 -1.54 -24.75 -2.51
N ASP A 122 -0.80 -25.72 -1.98
CA ASP A 122 -1.23 -27.14 -1.90
C ASP A 122 -2.64 -27.35 -1.34
N PRO A 123 -3.10 -26.64 -0.29
CA PRO A 123 -4.44 -26.82 0.26
C PRO A 123 -5.55 -26.11 -0.55
N PHE A 124 -5.25 -25.53 -1.73
CA PHE A 124 -6.25 -24.86 -2.57
C PHE A 124 -7.26 -25.88 -3.14
N ARG A 125 -8.52 -25.76 -2.73
CA ARG A 125 -9.64 -26.58 -3.21
C ARG A 125 -10.98 -25.92 -2.92
N ALA A 126 -12.05 -26.47 -3.46
CA ALA A 126 -13.41 -26.00 -3.17
C ALA A 126 -13.69 -25.98 -1.65
N ASP A 127 -14.48 -25.01 -1.22
CA ASP A 127 -14.88 -24.71 0.17
C ASP A 127 -13.73 -24.33 1.13
N ARG A 128 -12.50 -24.24 0.63
CA ARG A 128 -11.40 -23.69 1.41
C ARG A 128 -11.49 -22.18 1.49
N GLU A 129 -11.17 -21.66 2.66
CA GLU A 129 -11.03 -20.23 2.85
C GLU A 129 -9.70 -19.77 2.30
N VAL A 130 -9.76 -18.72 1.49
CA VAL A 130 -8.61 -18.08 0.86
C VAL A 130 -8.58 -16.60 1.18
N VAL A 131 -7.37 -16.07 1.13
CA VAL A 131 -7.08 -14.63 1.15
C VAL A 131 -6.22 -14.35 -0.07
N VAL A 132 -6.59 -13.34 -0.84
CA VAL A 132 -5.83 -12.95 -2.04
C VAL A 132 -5.96 -11.44 -2.25
N ASP A 133 -4.87 -10.79 -2.57
CA ASP A 133 -4.90 -9.38 -2.95
C ASP A 133 -5.38 -9.27 -4.39
N VAL A 134 -6.44 -8.50 -4.59
CA VAL A 134 -7.12 -8.38 -5.88
C VAL A 134 -7.27 -6.92 -6.31
N ARG A 135 -7.26 -6.70 -7.62
CA ARG A 135 -7.60 -5.44 -8.25
C ARG A 135 -8.80 -5.64 -9.17
N LYS A 136 -9.74 -4.70 -9.14
CA LYS A 136 -10.92 -4.77 -10.01
C LYS A 136 -10.55 -4.38 -11.44
N GLU A 137 -10.84 -5.27 -12.39
CA GLU A 137 -10.74 -5.06 -13.84
C GLU A 137 -12.08 -5.42 -14.48
N GLY A 138 -12.91 -4.42 -14.76
CA GLY A 138 -14.27 -4.63 -15.25
C GLY A 138 -15.12 -5.41 -14.24
N GLU A 139 -15.66 -6.54 -14.68
CA GLU A 139 -16.47 -7.46 -13.85
C GLU A 139 -15.63 -8.51 -13.10
N THR A 140 -14.34 -8.61 -13.40
CA THR A 140 -13.45 -9.65 -12.85
C THR A 140 -12.44 -9.00 -11.89
N PHE A 141 -12.09 -9.75 -10.87
CA PHE A 141 -11.02 -9.38 -9.96
C PHE A 141 -9.72 -10.11 -10.37
N VAL A 142 -8.67 -9.34 -10.57
CA VAL A 142 -7.33 -9.89 -10.90
C VAL A 142 -6.53 -10.01 -9.64
N GLY A 143 -6.20 -11.24 -9.26
CA GLY A 143 -5.35 -11.55 -8.11
C GLY A 143 -3.89 -11.19 -8.39
N GLN A 144 -3.24 -10.58 -7.40
CA GLN A 144 -1.81 -10.29 -7.49
C GLN A 144 -1.00 -11.58 -7.36
N LYS A 145 0.09 -11.66 -8.11
CA LYS A 145 1.00 -12.79 -8.05
C LYS A 145 1.53 -12.98 -6.62
N ASP A 146 1.64 -14.23 -6.20
CA ASP A 146 2.18 -14.65 -4.90
C ASP A 146 1.38 -14.16 -3.66
N SER A 147 0.19 -13.59 -3.85
CA SER A 147 -0.67 -13.10 -2.76
C SER A 147 -1.73 -14.12 -2.29
N LEU A 148 -1.92 -15.21 -3.02
CA LEU A 148 -2.94 -16.20 -2.69
C LEU A 148 -2.51 -17.09 -1.52
N VAL A 149 -3.22 -16.99 -0.42
CA VAL A 149 -2.98 -17.77 0.80
C VAL A 149 -4.24 -18.57 1.14
N THR A 150 -4.07 -19.84 1.47
CA THR A 150 -5.16 -20.69 1.94
C THR A 150 -5.12 -20.81 3.47
N LYS A 151 -6.22 -20.49 4.13
CA LYS A 151 -6.33 -20.67 5.58
C LYS A 151 -6.54 -22.13 5.91
N CYS A 152 -5.68 -22.70 6.77
CA CYS A 152 -5.93 -24.00 7.36
C CYS A 152 -7.06 -23.88 8.38
N PRO A 153 -8.05 -24.78 8.39
CA PRO A 153 -9.05 -24.79 9.45
C PRO A 153 -8.34 -25.13 10.77
N SER A 154 -8.28 -24.15 11.67
CA SER A 154 -7.86 -24.43 13.05
C SER A 154 -8.89 -25.36 13.67
N LYS A 155 -8.47 -26.58 14.05
CA LYS A 155 -9.30 -27.58 14.73
C LYS A 155 -9.55 -27.23 16.21
N PHE A 156 -9.52 -25.98 16.58
CA PHE A 156 -9.98 -25.55 17.90
C PHE A 156 -11.48 -25.27 17.87
N THR A 157 -12.28 -26.32 17.72
CA THR A 157 -13.62 -26.32 18.29
C THR A 157 -13.42 -26.45 19.79
N ALA A 158 -13.64 -25.38 20.54
CA ALA A 158 -13.77 -25.47 21.98
C ALA A 158 -14.83 -26.53 22.22
N ALA A 159 -14.44 -27.64 22.88
CA ALA A 159 -15.37 -28.63 23.33
C ALA A 159 -16.38 -27.90 24.24
N LYS A 160 -17.65 -27.85 23.82
CA LYS A 160 -18.75 -27.48 24.71
C LYS A 160 -18.67 -28.41 25.89
N SER A 161 -18.21 -27.91 27.04
CA SER A 161 -18.40 -28.56 28.33
C SER A 161 -19.92 -28.66 28.57
N GLN A 162 -20.45 -29.81 28.35
CA GLN A 162 -21.77 -30.15 28.85
C GLN A 162 -21.61 -30.41 30.35
N SER A 163 -22.22 -29.54 31.15
CA SER A 163 -22.63 -29.83 32.52
C SER A 163 -24.12 -29.86 32.57
#